data_35c78a152702140ebc8506e4c92934ff
#
_entry.id   35c78a152702140ebc8506e4c92934ff
#
_cell.length_a   1.000
_cell.length_b   1.000
_cell.length_c   1.000
_cell.angle_alpha   90.00
_cell.angle_beta   90.00
_cell.angle_gamma   90.00
#
_symmetry.space_group_name_H-M   'P 1'
#
loop_
_entity.id
_entity.type
_entity.pdbx_description
1 polymer ?
#
loop_
_entity_poly.entity_id
_entity_poly.type
_entity_poly.pdbx_seq_one_letter_code
_entity_poly.pdbx_strand_id
1 'polypeptide(L)'
;MSKGLTYFKEVYDVVPGWVQKMHDYSPNALNHYTSLRSDIMQEGALTRKEKDILLVGMNAARLYERSMVYHTKGAIDGGATLSELAEYLIVPYLYNGTQALKTGVKSLEYALTLKGIEFQKLNEDEMTTEELLLHMMKLLDMEDTTFVENVLKLVKSRNEELLTEYILSDSIVSKTLKYLLMVGIFVTELKGKQAGKWIEKARKNGASEAQLADVGFICLLTAGIPAWFEASDSLIEK
;
A
#
# COMPACT_ATOMS: atom_id res chain seq x y z
N MET A 1 25.37 0.16 18.87
CA MET A 1 24.56 -0.38 17.75
C MET A 1 24.81 0.51 16.53
N SER A 2 24.90 -0.01 15.31
CA SER A 2 25.09 0.86 14.13
C SER A 2 23.84 1.71 13.89
N LYS A 3 23.98 2.87 13.20
CA LYS A 3 22.87 3.79 12.91
C LYS A 3 21.69 3.05 12.23
N GLY A 4 21.99 2.16 11.30
CA GLY A 4 20.95 1.38 10.61
C GLY A 4 20.19 0.42 11.51
N LEU A 5 20.88 -0.33 12.39
CA LEU A 5 20.22 -1.24 13.34
C LEU A 5 19.34 -0.47 14.34
N THR A 6 19.82 0.68 14.84
CA THR A 6 19.06 1.53 15.76
C THR A 6 17.77 2.02 15.09
N TYR A 7 17.85 2.57 13.88
CA TYR A 7 16.69 3.04 13.10
C TYR A 7 15.62 1.96 12.94
N PHE A 8 15.99 0.76 12.49
CA PHE A 8 15.01 -0.30 12.28
C PHE A 8 14.41 -0.84 13.58
N LYS A 9 15.19 -0.83 14.68
CA LYS A 9 14.67 -1.18 16.00
C LYS A 9 13.64 -0.15 16.49
N GLU A 10 13.87 1.15 16.26
CA GLU A 10 12.93 2.21 16.61
C GLU A 10 11.64 2.17 15.78
N VAL A 11 11.74 1.88 14.48
CA VAL A 11 10.58 1.86 13.58
C VAL A 11 9.72 0.60 13.75
N TYR A 12 10.33 -0.55 14.07
CA TYR A 12 9.64 -1.84 14.10
C TYR A 12 9.63 -2.54 15.46
N ASP A 13 10.13 -1.90 16.52
CA ASP A 13 10.32 -2.43 17.88
C ASP A 13 11.34 -3.59 17.96
N VAL A 14 11.72 -4.16 16.82
CA VAL A 14 12.72 -5.24 16.69
C VAL A 14 13.66 -4.94 15.53
N VAL A 15 14.83 -5.57 15.52
CA VAL A 15 15.70 -5.59 14.34
C VAL A 15 15.26 -6.76 13.46
N PRO A 16 14.68 -6.51 12.27
CA PRO A 16 14.31 -7.60 11.36
C PRO A 16 15.53 -8.43 10.94
N GLY A 17 15.36 -9.74 10.81
CA GLY A 17 16.47 -10.64 10.47
C GLY A 17 17.19 -10.30 9.15
N TRP A 18 16.48 -9.72 8.16
CA TRP A 18 17.10 -9.27 6.92
C TRP A 18 17.97 -8.01 7.13
N VAL A 19 17.60 -7.14 8.07
CA VAL A 19 18.39 -5.96 8.45
C VAL A 19 19.68 -6.40 9.14
N GLN A 20 19.58 -7.35 10.09
CA GLN A 20 20.74 -7.93 10.74
C GLN A 20 21.71 -8.54 9.72
N LYS A 21 21.19 -9.35 8.80
CA LYS A 21 22.03 -9.96 7.74
C LYS A 21 22.69 -8.90 6.85
N MET A 22 21.96 -7.86 6.46
CA MET A 22 22.54 -6.77 5.66
C MET A 22 23.66 -6.05 6.42
N HIS A 23 23.49 -5.83 7.72
CA HIS A 23 24.53 -5.28 8.59
C HIS A 23 25.76 -6.20 8.65
N ASP A 24 25.56 -7.51 8.84
CA ASP A 24 26.65 -8.48 9.00
C ASP A 24 27.52 -8.57 7.76
N TYR A 25 26.92 -8.47 6.56
CA TYR A 25 27.65 -8.47 5.29
C TYR A 25 28.23 -7.10 4.90
N SER A 26 27.51 -6.02 5.16
CA SER A 26 27.93 -4.66 4.83
C SER A 26 27.25 -3.61 5.70
N PRO A 27 27.84 -3.20 6.83
CA PRO A 27 27.30 -2.13 7.66
C PRO A 27 27.10 -0.81 6.89
N ASN A 28 27.99 -0.52 5.94
CA ASN A 28 27.90 0.70 5.12
C ASN A 28 26.68 0.66 4.17
N ALA A 29 26.42 -0.51 3.51
CA ALA A 29 25.23 -0.66 2.67
C ALA A 29 23.94 -0.46 3.48
N LEU A 30 23.86 -1.03 4.68
CA LEU A 30 22.73 -0.81 5.58
C LEU A 30 22.59 0.68 5.95
N ASN A 31 23.66 1.35 6.29
CA ASN A 31 23.63 2.76 6.67
C ASN A 31 23.17 3.66 5.51
N HIS A 32 23.63 3.42 4.28
CA HIS A 32 23.20 4.16 3.09
C HIS A 32 21.71 3.89 2.76
N TYR A 33 21.30 2.62 2.80
CA TYR A 33 19.89 2.27 2.60
C TYR A 33 19.00 2.91 3.66
N THR A 34 19.43 2.88 4.92
CA THR A 34 18.69 3.49 6.04
C THR A 34 18.56 5.00 5.86
N SER A 35 19.63 5.69 5.43
CA SER A 35 19.59 7.14 5.18
C SER A 35 18.59 7.46 4.04
N LEU A 36 18.71 6.77 2.91
CA LEU A 36 17.78 6.94 1.79
C LEU A 36 16.33 6.68 2.21
N ARG A 37 16.07 5.58 2.94
CA ARG A 37 14.75 5.25 3.43
C ARG A 37 14.22 6.32 4.39
N SER A 38 15.06 6.80 5.31
CA SER A 38 14.69 7.85 6.25
C SER A 38 14.25 9.11 5.52
N ASP A 39 15.03 9.54 4.53
CA ASP A 39 14.74 10.76 3.76
C ASP A 39 13.43 10.62 2.96
N ILE A 40 13.24 9.49 2.28
CA ILE A 40 12.03 9.24 1.47
C ILE A 40 10.77 9.16 2.35
N MET A 41 10.87 8.54 3.53
CA MET A 41 9.72 8.31 4.40
C MET A 41 9.41 9.48 5.35
N GLN A 42 10.11 10.62 5.26
CA GLN A 42 9.74 11.84 5.98
C GLN A 42 8.43 12.43 5.46
N GLU A 43 7.81 13.29 6.29
CA GLU A 43 6.68 14.12 5.86
C GLU A 43 7.09 14.97 4.64
N GLY A 44 6.23 15.01 3.64
CA GLY A 44 6.47 15.69 2.38
C GLY A 44 5.15 16.13 1.75
N ALA A 45 5.03 15.98 0.43
CA ALA A 45 3.76 16.18 -0.26
C ALA A 45 2.73 15.10 0.09
N LEU A 46 3.23 13.93 0.49
CA LEU A 46 2.48 12.87 1.16
C LEU A 46 2.94 12.76 2.61
N THR A 47 2.00 12.57 3.52
CA THR A 47 2.30 12.28 4.92
C THR A 47 2.97 10.92 5.07
N ARG A 48 3.65 10.69 6.19
CA ARG A 48 4.23 9.37 6.51
C ARG A 48 3.17 8.27 6.49
N LYS A 49 1.98 8.51 7.04
CA LYS A 49 0.85 7.58 7.02
C LYS A 49 0.47 7.22 5.58
N GLU A 50 0.31 8.22 4.71
CA GLU A 50 -0.05 8.01 3.30
C GLU A 50 1.01 7.22 2.55
N LYS A 51 2.29 7.47 2.79
CA LYS A 51 3.40 6.70 2.20
C LYS A 51 3.36 5.22 2.62
N ASP A 52 3.16 4.95 3.90
CA ASP A 52 3.08 3.57 4.38
C ASP A 52 1.84 2.85 3.85
N ILE A 53 0.66 3.50 3.81
CA ILE A 53 -0.57 2.89 3.30
C ILE A 53 -0.50 2.63 1.78
N LEU A 54 0.14 3.52 1.01
CA LEU A 54 0.41 3.31 -0.41
C LEU A 54 1.31 2.08 -0.62
N LEU A 55 2.37 1.94 0.18
CA LEU A 55 3.26 0.77 0.13
C LEU A 55 2.54 -0.53 0.50
N VAL A 56 1.60 -0.50 1.45
CA VAL A 56 0.73 -1.65 1.75
C VAL A 56 -0.06 -2.07 0.51
N GLY A 57 -0.75 -1.14 -0.15
CA GLY A 57 -1.54 -1.41 -1.35
C GLY A 57 -0.69 -1.90 -2.54
N MET A 58 0.48 -1.28 -2.78
CA MET A 58 1.41 -1.74 -3.81
C MET A 58 1.88 -3.18 -3.57
N ASN A 59 2.21 -3.52 -2.33
CA ASN A 59 2.65 -4.87 -1.98
C ASN A 59 1.50 -5.89 -2.08
N ALA A 60 0.26 -5.50 -1.76
CA ALA A 60 -0.92 -6.34 -1.97
C ALA A 60 -1.12 -6.63 -3.48
N ALA A 61 -1.00 -5.62 -4.35
CA ALA A 61 -1.09 -5.80 -5.80
C ALA A 61 -0.03 -6.76 -6.36
N ARG A 62 1.18 -6.73 -5.79
CA ARG A 62 2.33 -7.55 -6.17
C ARG A 62 2.36 -8.91 -5.49
N LEU A 63 1.41 -9.21 -4.63
CA LEU A 63 1.35 -10.43 -3.80
C LEU A 63 2.60 -10.60 -2.90
N TYR A 64 3.18 -9.49 -2.44
CA TYR A 64 4.43 -9.49 -1.67
C TYR A 64 4.18 -9.23 -0.17
N GLU A 65 3.67 -10.24 0.51
CA GLU A 65 3.28 -10.19 1.93
C GLU A 65 4.41 -9.76 2.86
N ARG A 66 5.64 -10.23 2.57
CA ARG A 66 6.80 -10.03 3.46
C ARG A 66 7.12 -8.56 3.73
N SER A 67 6.99 -7.68 2.72
CA SER A 67 7.19 -6.23 2.89
C SER A 67 5.95 -5.55 3.45
N MET A 68 4.77 -6.07 3.10
CA MET A 68 3.48 -5.48 3.45
C MET A 68 3.30 -5.33 4.97
N VAL A 69 3.67 -6.33 5.77
CA VAL A 69 3.52 -6.30 7.23
C VAL A 69 4.24 -5.13 7.90
N TYR A 70 5.43 -4.77 7.42
CA TYR A 70 6.17 -3.63 7.97
C TYR A 70 5.48 -2.30 7.69
N HIS A 71 4.91 -2.14 6.50
CA HIS A 71 4.17 -0.93 6.12
C HIS A 71 2.79 -0.89 6.74
N THR A 72 2.15 -2.03 6.97
CA THR A 72 0.90 -2.12 7.75
C THR A 72 1.12 -1.57 9.16
N LYS A 73 2.21 -1.98 9.84
CA LYS A 73 2.57 -1.41 11.14
C LYS A 73 2.78 0.11 11.05
N GLY A 74 3.56 0.57 10.07
CA GLY A 74 3.80 2.01 9.87
C GLY A 74 2.51 2.81 9.64
N ALA A 75 1.56 2.26 8.86
CA ALA A 75 0.26 2.89 8.63
C ALA A 75 -0.58 2.99 9.91
N ILE A 76 -0.65 1.89 10.70
CA ILE A 76 -1.40 1.86 11.97
C ILE A 76 -0.76 2.79 13.00
N ASP A 77 0.57 2.79 13.15
CA ASP A 77 1.30 3.70 14.03
C ASP A 77 1.11 5.17 13.61
N GLY A 78 0.97 5.43 12.31
CA GLY A 78 0.64 6.73 11.73
C GLY A 78 -0.83 7.15 11.88
N GLY A 79 -1.66 6.32 12.53
CA GLY A 79 -3.07 6.64 12.83
C GLY A 79 -4.06 6.24 11.72
N ALA A 80 -3.69 5.31 10.83
CA ALA A 80 -4.65 4.75 9.88
C ALA A 80 -5.74 3.97 10.61
N THR A 81 -7.01 4.18 10.23
CA THR A 81 -8.13 3.37 10.71
C THR A 81 -8.19 2.04 9.97
N LEU A 82 -8.89 1.07 10.53
CA LEU A 82 -9.09 -0.22 9.84
C LEU A 82 -9.95 -0.03 8.58
N SER A 83 -10.92 0.87 8.62
CA SER A 83 -11.76 1.21 7.46
C SER A 83 -10.95 1.87 6.34
N GLU A 84 -10.05 2.84 6.66
CA GLU A 84 -9.12 3.40 5.67
C GLU A 84 -8.25 2.30 5.06
N LEU A 85 -7.68 1.41 5.88
CA LEU A 85 -6.82 0.34 5.41
C LEU A 85 -7.59 -0.63 4.51
N ALA A 86 -8.79 -1.05 4.90
CA ALA A 86 -9.64 -1.94 4.11
C ALA A 86 -9.98 -1.34 2.73
N GLU A 87 -10.33 -0.06 2.71
CA GLU A 87 -10.63 0.66 1.46
C GLU A 87 -9.42 0.70 0.52
N TYR A 88 -8.22 1.00 1.04
CA TYR A 88 -6.97 0.95 0.28
C TYR A 88 -6.65 -0.44 -0.26
N LEU A 89 -6.91 -1.48 0.53
CA LEU A 89 -6.64 -2.87 0.16
C LEU A 89 -7.59 -3.43 -0.90
N ILE A 90 -8.69 -2.73 -1.20
CA ILE A 90 -9.60 -3.06 -2.29
C ILE A 90 -9.11 -2.47 -3.63
N VAL A 91 -8.42 -1.33 -3.62
CA VAL A 91 -7.91 -0.71 -4.88
C VAL A 91 -7.01 -1.67 -5.70
N PRO A 92 -6.07 -2.43 -5.11
CA PRO A 92 -5.27 -3.42 -5.82
C PRO A 92 -6.06 -4.51 -6.55
N TYR A 93 -7.32 -4.75 -6.17
CA TYR A 93 -8.22 -5.65 -6.89
C TYR A 93 -8.38 -5.26 -8.37
N LEU A 94 -8.36 -3.97 -8.69
CA LEU A 94 -8.42 -3.47 -10.07
C LEU A 94 -7.20 -3.87 -10.93
N TYR A 95 -6.12 -4.27 -10.29
CA TYR A 95 -4.90 -4.71 -10.96
C TYR A 95 -4.74 -6.23 -11.00
N ASN A 96 -4.88 -6.91 -9.88
CA ASN A 96 -4.59 -8.36 -9.76
C ASN A 96 -5.77 -9.16 -9.18
N GLY A 97 -6.99 -8.61 -9.25
CA GLY A 97 -8.23 -9.31 -8.92
C GLY A 97 -8.23 -9.92 -7.53
N THR A 98 -8.86 -11.08 -7.42
CA THR A 98 -9.02 -11.82 -6.16
C THR A 98 -7.70 -12.10 -5.44
N GLN A 99 -6.59 -12.28 -6.16
CA GLN A 99 -5.28 -12.56 -5.54
C GLN A 99 -4.75 -11.36 -4.74
N ALA A 100 -4.89 -10.13 -5.27
CA ALA A 100 -4.55 -8.93 -4.53
C ALA A 100 -5.42 -8.75 -3.28
N LEU A 101 -6.70 -9.10 -3.39
CA LEU A 101 -7.63 -9.02 -2.26
C LEU A 101 -7.28 -10.03 -1.15
N LYS A 102 -6.90 -11.28 -1.52
CA LYS A 102 -6.39 -12.29 -0.58
C LYS A 102 -5.20 -11.76 0.20
N THR A 103 -4.22 -11.20 -0.51
CA THR A 103 -3.04 -10.59 0.12
C THR A 103 -3.44 -9.40 1.01
N GLY A 104 -4.40 -8.58 0.56
CA GLY A 104 -4.92 -7.46 1.32
C GLY A 104 -5.57 -7.85 2.64
N VAL A 105 -6.37 -8.91 2.66
CA VAL A 105 -7.00 -9.44 3.88
C VAL A 105 -5.96 -9.78 4.94
N LYS A 106 -4.83 -10.38 4.57
CA LYS A 106 -3.74 -10.69 5.51
C LYS A 106 -3.14 -9.42 6.15
N SER A 107 -3.10 -8.29 5.44
CA SER A 107 -2.70 -7.01 6.01
C SER A 107 -3.71 -6.51 7.05
N LEU A 108 -5.01 -6.64 6.77
CA LEU A 108 -6.07 -6.24 7.71
C LEU A 108 -6.04 -7.11 8.97
N GLU A 109 -5.86 -8.43 8.84
CA GLU A 109 -5.69 -9.34 9.97
C GLU A 109 -4.45 -8.99 10.82
N TYR A 110 -3.35 -8.63 10.16
CA TYR A 110 -2.16 -8.19 10.88
C TYR A 110 -2.40 -6.86 11.62
N ALA A 111 -3.13 -5.93 11.02
CA ALA A 111 -3.52 -4.67 11.68
C ALA A 111 -4.38 -4.92 12.93
N LEU A 112 -5.32 -5.87 12.88
CA LEU A 112 -6.11 -6.30 14.05
C LEU A 112 -5.21 -6.89 15.15
N THR A 113 -4.25 -7.74 14.76
CA THR A 113 -3.26 -8.29 15.70
C THR A 113 -2.46 -7.18 16.40
N LEU A 114 -2.01 -6.16 15.66
CA LEU A 114 -1.30 -5.01 16.22
C LEU A 114 -2.15 -4.20 17.22
N LYS A 115 -3.47 -4.15 16.97
CA LYS A 115 -4.43 -3.48 17.87
C LYS A 115 -4.88 -4.36 19.04
N GLY A 116 -4.45 -5.61 19.13
CA GLY A 116 -4.88 -6.57 20.15
C GLY A 116 -6.33 -7.00 20.02
N ILE A 117 -6.91 -6.92 18.81
CA ILE A 117 -8.28 -7.32 18.51
C ILE A 117 -8.29 -8.79 18.08
N GLU A 118 -9.07 -9.60 18.77
CA GLU A 118 -9.27 -11.01 18.42
C GLU A 118 -10.17 -11.14 17.19
N PHE A 119 -9.84 -12.05 16.29
CA PHE A 119 -10.63 -12.35 15.10
C PHE A 119 -10.52 -13.83 14.72
N GLN A 120 -11.51 -14.32 14.00
CA GLN A 120 -11.47 -15.67 13.45
C GLN A 120 -10.60 -15.67 12.17
N LYS A 121 -9.47 -16.37 12.22
CA LYS A 121 -8.64 -16.59 11.04
C LYS A 121 -9.30 -17.63 10.13
N LEU A 122 -9.39 -17.31 8.85
CA LEU A 122 -9.90 -18.20 7.80
C LEU A 122 -8.78 -18.57 6.81
N ASN A 123 -9.05 -19.54 5.94
CA ASN A 123 -8.14 -19.89 4.85
C ASN A 123 -8.51 -19.08 3.60
N GLU A 124 -7.87 -17.93 3.42
CA GLU A 124 -8.15 -17.01 2.31
C GLU A 124 -7.86 -17.63 0.93
N ASP A 125 -6.97 -18.63 0.86
CA ASP A 125 -6.54 -19.21 -0.41
C ASP A 125 -7.67 -19.92 -1.16
N GLU A 126 -8.69 -20.41 -0.43
CA GLU A 126 -9.86 -21.08 -1.00
C GLU A 126 -11.08 -20.14 -1.23
N MET A 127 -10.98 -18.88 -0.78
CA MET A 127 -12.09 -17.93 -0.82
C MET A 127 -12.25 -17.26 -2.19
N THR A 128 -13.50 -17.07 -2.58
CA THR A 128 -13.91 -16.22 -3.71
C THR A 128 -13.81 -14.73 -3.35
N THR A 129 -13.89 -13.86 -4.34
CA THR A 129 -13.95 -12.40 -4.12
C THR A 129 -15.08 -12.00 -3.15
N GLU A 130 -16.26 -12.58 -3.32
CA GLU A 130 -17.42 -12.28 -2.48
C GLU A 130 -17.20 -12.72 -1.03
N GLU A 131 -16.65 -13.91 -0.81
CA GLU A 131 -16.33 -14.43 0.52
C GLU A 131 -15.23 -13.60 1.20
N LEU A 132 -14.22 -13.14 0.47
CA LEU A 132 -13.18 -12.25 0.99
C LEU A 132 -13.75 -10.90 1.43
N LEU A 133 -14.63 -10.29 0.64
CA LEU A 133 -15.30 -9.04 1.01
C LEU A 133 -16.19 -9.22 2.24
N LEU A 134 -16.93 -10.33 2.32
CA LEU A 134 -17.71 -10.67 3.53
C LEU A 134 -16.80 -10.89 4.74
N HIS A 135 -15.64 -11.51 4.55
CA HIS A 135 -14.67 -11.67 5.63
C HIS A 135 -14.08 -10.33 6.08
N MET A 136 -13.70 -9.44 5.14
CA MET A 136 -13.27 -8.08 5.47
C MET A 136 -14.29 -7.32 6.31
N MET A 137 -15.59 -7.42 5.97
CA MET A 137 -16.66 -6.80 6.76
C MET A 137 -16.71 -7.36 8.20
N LYS A 138 -16.50 -8.66 8.39
CA LYS A 138 -16.42 -9.26 9.72
C LYS A 138 -15.19 -8.81 10.51
N LEU A 139 -14.06 -8.62 9.84
CA LEU A 139 -12.85 -8.09 10.46
C LEU A 139 -12.99 -6.62 10.88
N LEU A 140 -13.89 -5.88 10.24
CA LEU A 140 -14.20 -4.48 10.56
C LEU A 140 -15.26 -4.29 11.65
N ASP A 141 -15.85 -5.33 12.17
CA ASP A 141 -16.98 -5.47 13.11
C ASP A 141 -17.52 -4.17 13.77
N MET A 142 -16.66 -3.36 14.34
CA MET A 142 -17.00 -2.10 15.03
C MET A 142 -16.71 -0.83 14.21
N GLU A 143 -16.31 -0.96 12.94
CA GLU A 143 -15.91 0.13 12.07
C GLU A 143 -16.91 0.32 10.91
N ASP A 144 -16.74 1.39 10.13
CA ASP A 144 -17.57 1.62 8.94
C ASP A 144 -17.26 0.61 7.83
N THR A 145 -18.24 -0.20 7.46
CA THR A 145 -18.18 -1.22 6.41
C THR A 145 -18.83 -0.76 5.09
N THR A 146 -19.40 0.43 5.05
CA THR A 146 -20.23 0.92 3.91
C THR A 146 -19.53 0.79 2.56
N PHE A 147 -18.23 1.11 2.51
CA PHE A 147 -17.45 0.99 1.27
C PHE A 147 -17.37 -0.46 0.81
N VAL A 148 -16.99 -1.38 1.69
CA VAL A 148 -16.84 -2.82 1.39
C VAL A 148 -18.19 -3.43 0.98
N GLU A 149 -19.29 -3.05 1.66
CA GLU A 149 -20.65 -3.51 1.33
C GLU A 149 -21.06 -3.11 -0.10
N ASN A 150 -20.79 -1.88 -0.49
CA ASN A 150 -21.11 -1.39 -1.81
C ASN A 150 -20.26 -2.05 -2.90
N VAL A 151 -18.95 -2.26 -2.63
CA VAL A 151 -18.09 -3.05 -3.52
C VAL A 151 -18.65 -4.47 -3.69
N LEU A 152 -19.06 -5.12 -2.60
CA LEU A 152 -19.68 -6.47 -2.67
C LEU A 152 -20.94 -6.48 -3.54
N LYS A 153 -21.82 -5.47 -3.41
CA LYS A 153 -23.04 -5.34 -4.27
C LYS A 153 -22.65 -5.21 -5.73
N LEU A 154 -21.63 -4.41 -6.04
CA LEU A 154 -21.16 -4.18 -7.42
C LEU A 154 -20.49 -5.42 -8.01
N VAL A 155 -19.69 -6.14 -7.22
CA VAL A 155 -19.11 -7.44 -7.63
C VAL A 155 -20.22 -8.42 -8.01
N LYS A 156 -21.26 -8.55 -7.16
CA LYS A 156 -22.43 -9.40 -7.44
C LYS A 156 -23.22 -8.98 -8.67
N SER A 157 -23.28 -7.70 -8.97
CA SER A 157 -23.96 -7.18 -10.17
C SER A 157 -23.19 -7.43 -11.46
N ARG A 158 -21.90 -7.83 -11.37
CA ARG A 158 -20.98 -8.03 -12.51
C ARG A 158 -20.84 -6.80 -13.42
N ASN A 159 -21.02 -5.62 -12.88
CA ASN A 159 -20.83 -4.37 -13.61
C ASN A 159 -19.42 -3.82 -13.30
N GLU A 160 -18.46 -4.22 -14.16
CA GLU A 160 -17.04 -3.86 -13.97
C GLU A 160 -16.78 -2.35 -14.09
N GLU A 161 -17.53 -1.65 -14.93
CA GLU A 161 -17.37 -0.22 -15.12
C GLU A 161 -17.77 0.55 -13.85
N LEU A 162 -18.96 0.30 -13.32
CA LEU A 162 -19.43 0.90 -12.08
C LEU A 162 -18.57 0.50 -10.87
N LEU A 163 -18.11 -0.75 -10.85
CA LEU A 163 -17.22 -1.24 -9.81
C LEU A 163 -15.91 -0.45 -9.80
N THR A 164 -15.29 -0.26 -10.96
CA THR A 164 -14.04 0.51 -11.10
C THR A 164 -14.25 1.96 -10.71
N GLU A 165 -15.33 2.58 -11.17
CA GLU A 165 -15.67 3.96 -10.84
C GLU A 165 -15.88 4.13 -9.33
N TYR A 166 -16.63 3.22 -8.71
CA TYR A 166 -16.89 3.27 -7.27
C TYR A 166 -15.61 3.07 -6.44
N ILE A 167 -14.79 2.08 -6.77
CA ILE A 167 -13.53 1.83 -6.05
C ILE A 167 -12.63 3.08 -6.09
N LEU A 168 -12.60 3.82 -7.20
CA LEU A 168 -11.75 5.00 -7.37
C LEU A 168 -12.45 6.32 -6.99
N SER A 169 -13.68 6.28 -6.48
CA SER A 169 -14.40 7.48 -6.03
C SER A 169 -13.92 8.00 -4.67
N ASP A 170 -14.32 9.22 -4.33
CA ASP A 170 -14.11 9.77 -2.99
C ASP A 170 -14.96 9.03 -1.94
N SER A 171 -14.35 8.73 -0.80
CA SER A 171 -14.98 8.12 0.36
C SER A 171 -14.19 8.47 1.62
N ILE A 172 -13.93 7.56 2.56
CA ILE A 172 -13.00 7.76 3.68
C ILE A 172 -11.61 8.10 3.13
N VAL A 173 -11.19 7.38 2.08
CA VAL A 173 -9.96 7.66 1.36
C VAL A 173 -10.27 8.52 0.12
N SER A 174 -9.52 9.61 -0.04
CA SER A 174 -9.71 10.49 -1.20
C SER A 174 -9.42 9.77 -2.52
N LYS A 175 -10.17 10.12 -3.57
CA LYS A 175 -9.91 9.60 -4.91
C LYS A 175 -8.48 9.88 -5.37
N THR A 176 -7.91 11.03 -5.04
CA THR A 176 -6.53 11.39 -5.37
C THR A 176 -5.54 10.33 -4.90
N LEU A 177 -5.65 9.90 -3.63
CA LEU A 177 -4.78 8.87 -3.06
C LEU A 177 -4.99 7.50 -3.73
N LYS A 178 -6.22 7.14 -4.08
CA LYS A 178 -6.52 5.91 -4.83
C LYS A 178 -5.89 5.91 -6.23
N TYR A 179 -5.93 7.04 -6.93
CA TYR A 179 -5.23 7.20 -8.21
C TYR A 179 -3.71 7.14 -8.03
N LEU A 180 -3.16 7.75 -6.98
CA LEU A 180 -1.73 7.63 -6.64
C LEU A 180 -1.32 6.19 -6.34
N LEU A 181 -2.19 5.39 -5.69
CA LEU A 181 -1.94 3.97 -5.50
C LEU A 181 -1.85 3.22 -6.83
N MET A 182 -2.77 3.50 -7.77
CA MET A 182 -2.70 2.90 -9.11
C MET A 182 -1.40 3.29 -9.83
N VAL A 183 -0.96 4.55 -9.73
CA VAL A 183 0.37 4.97 -10.24
C VAL A 183 1.46 4.10 -9.63
N GLY A 184 1.51 4.01 -8.30
CA GLY A 184 2.53 3.23 -7.59
C GLY A 184 2.54 1.75 -7.98
N ILE A 185 1.36 1.13 -8.18
CA ILE A 185 1.25 -0.26 -8.63
C ILE A 185 1.93 -0.44 -10.01
N PHE A 186 1.60 0.39 -11.00
CA PHE A 186 2.18 0.26 -12.33
C PHE A 186 3.67 0.61 -12.37
N VAL A 187 4.12 1.58 -11.57
CA VAL A 187 5.53 1.92 -11.41
C VAL A 187 6.32 0.77 -10.80
N THR A 188 5.84 0.18 -9.70
CA THR A 188 6.54 -0.93 -9.04
C THR A 188 6.56 -2.22 -9.87
N GLU A 189 5.61 -2.37 -10.79
CA GLU A 189 5.54 -3.47 -11.76
C GLU A 189 6.32 -3.19 -13.05
N LEU A 190 7.07 -2.08 -13.08
CA LEU A 190 7.90 -1.65 -14.22
C LEU A 190 7.11 -1.56 -15.54
N LYS A 191 5.89 -1.04 -15.46
CA LYS A 191 4.97 -0.87 -16.59
C LYS A 191 4.83 0.61 -16.97
N GLY A 192 5.94 1.27 -17.34
CA GLY A 192 6.03 2.71 -17.53
C GLY A 192 4.97 3.31 -18.45
N LYS A 193 4.65 2.67 -19.59
CA LYS A 193 3.57 3.15 -20.48
C LYS A 193 2.21 3.20 -19.78
N GLN A 194 1.90 2.23 -18.94
CA GLN A 194 0.67 2.21 -18.16
C GLN A 194 0.76 3.19 -16.99
N ALA A 195 1.92 3.25 -16.31
CA ALA A 195 2.18 4.22 -15.25
C ALA A 195 1.94 5.65 -15.74
N GLY A 196 2.46 6.04 -16.89
CA GLY A 196 2.23 7.36 -17.50
C GLY A 196 0.73 7.68 -17.68
N LYS A 197 -0.07 6.71 -18.14
CA LYS A 197 -1.52 6.91 -18.26
C LYS A 197 -2.21 7.12 -16.90
N TRP A 198 -1.74 6.44 -15.86
CA TRP A 198 -2.28 6.61 -14.51
C TRP A 198 -1.80 7.90 -13.86
N ILE A 199 -0.58 8.34 -14.14
CA ILE A 199 -0.05 9.65 -13.75
C ILE A 199 -0.93 10.77 -14.31
N GLU A 200 -1.27 10.72 -15.61
CA GLU A 200 -2.20 11.69 -16.23
C GLU A 200 -3.60 11.66 -15.57
N LYS A 201 -4.12 10.47 -15.26
CA LYS A 201 -5.40 10.35 -14.55
C LYS A 201 -5.30 10.92 -13.13
N ALA A 202 -4.21 10.65 -12.40
CA ALA A 202 -3.98 11.18 -11.06
C ALA A 202 -3.95 12.71 -11.06
N ARG A 203 -3.23 13.35 -12.01
CA ARG A 203 -3.25 14.82 -12.19
C ARG A 203 -4.66 15.37 -12.39
N LYS A 204 -5.45 14.75 -13.28
CA LYS A 204 -6.84 15.14 -13.53
C LYS A 204 -7.74 14.99 -12.30
N ASN A 205 -7.33 14.15 -11.34
CA ASN A 205 -8.04 13.92 -10.08
C ASN A 205 -7.36 14.58 -8.89
N GLY A 206 -6.56 15.64 -9.12
CA GLY A 206 -6.05 16.53 -8.09
C GLY A 206 -4.67 16.19 -7.53
N ALA A 207 -3.96 15.20 -8.08
CA ALA A 207 -2.59 14.91 -7.66
C ALA A 207 -1.62 16.00 -8.11
N SER A 208 -0.78 16.50 -7.20
CA SER A 208 0.30 17.41 -7.51
C SER A 208 1.55 16.68 -8.02
N GLU A 209 2.43 17.37 -8.76
CA GLU A 209 3.71 16.80 -9.18
C GLU A 209 4.57 16.37 -7.99
N ALA A 210 4.52 17.09 -6.88
CA ALA A 210 5.23 16.72 -5.67
C ALA A 210 4.72 15.39 -5.07
N GLN A 211 3.40 15.15 -5.09
CA GLN A 211 2.83 13.86 -4.66
C GLN A 211 3.20 12.73 -5.61
N LEU A 212 3.20 12.98 -6.92
CA LEU A 212 3.64 12.00 -7.92
C LEU A 212 5.12 11.65 -7.75
N ALA A 213 5.98 12.63 -7.47
CA ALA A 213 7.39 12.39 -7.16
C ALA A 213 7.57 11.58 -5.87
N ASP A 214 6.81 11.89 -4.81
CA ASP A 214 6.81 11.11 -3.56
C ASP A 214 6.42 9.63 -3.82
N VAL A 215 5.41 9.38 -4.67
CA VAL A 215 5.06 8.02 -5.11
C VAL A 215 6.23 7.35 -5.83
N GLY A 216 6.90 8.05 -6.74
CA GLY A 216 8.09 7.53 -7.42
C GLY A 216 9.21 7.14 -6.43
N PHE A 217 9.46 7.99 -5.41
CA PHE A 217 10.46 7.71 -4.38
C PHE A 217 10.10 6.50 -3.50
N ILE A 218 8.85 6.35 -3.08
CA ILE A 218 8.46 5.15 -2.32
C ILE A 218 8.49 3.89 -3.18
N CYS A 219 8.22 3.99 -4.49
CA CYS A 219 8.39 2.88 -5.44
C CYS A 219 9.87 2.46 -5.56
N LEU A 220 10.81 3.43 -5.53
CA LEU A 220 12.25 3.14 -5.49
C LEU A 220 12.63 2.29 -4.28
N LEU A 221 12.02 2.53 -3.11
CA LEU A 221 12.30 1.74 -1.89
C LEU A 221 11.84 0.28 -2.01
N THR A 222 10.77 0.01 -2.73
CA THR A 222 10.17 -1.33 -2.80
C THR A 222 10.51 -2.11 -4.07
N ALA A 223 10.88 -1.43 -5.18
CA ALA A 223 11.18 -2.05 -6.46
C ALA A 223 12.52 -1.62 -7.08
N GLY A 224 13.31 -0.81 -6.36
CA GLY A 224 14.64 -0.37 -6.77
C GLY A 224 14.62 0.77 -7.78
N ILE A 225 15.82 1.18 -8.21
CA ILE A 225 16.01 2.32 -9.12
C ILE A 225 15.26 2.18 -10.46
N PRO A 226 15.04 0.99 -11.04
CA PRO A 226 14.22 0.86 -12.25
C PRO A 226 12.80 1.43 -12.08
N ALA A 227 12.19 1.32 -10.90
CA ALA A 227 10.88 1.92 -10.65
C ALA A 227 10.93 3.45 -10.72
N TRP A 228 12.02 4.07 -10.28
CA TRP A 228 12.18 5.51 -10.43
C TRP A 228 12.24 5.94 -11.90
N PHE A 229 12.87 5.16 -12.77
CA PHE A 229 12.88 5.44 -14.23
C PHE A 229 11.44 5.50 -14.76
N GLU A 230 10.63 4.47 -14.46
CA GLU A 230 9.24 4.40 -14.92
C GLU A 230 8.35 5.55 -14.39
N ALA A 231 8.63 6.06 -13.20
CA ALA A 231 7.93 7.21 -12.65
C ALA A 231 8.41 8.52 -13.27
N SER A 232 9.74 8.72 -13.30
CA SER A 232 10.36 10.00 -13.68
C SER A 232 10.11 10.39 -15.14
N ASP A 233 10.00 9.44 -16.06
CA ASP A 233 9.71 9.69 -17.47
C ASP A 233 8.40 10.45 -17.73
N SER A 234 7.48 10.44 -16.78
CA SER A 234 6.18 11.09 -16.88
C SER A 234 6.01 12.29 -15.92
N LEU A 235 7.02 12.62 -15.11
CA LEU A 235 7.00 13.81 -14.26
C LEU A 235 7.29 15.07 -15.10
N ILE A 236 6.65 16.18 -14.72
CA ILE A 236 6.91 17.49 -15.35
C ILE A 236 8.18 18.09 -14.72
N GLU A 237 9.09 18.54 -15.59
CA GLU A 237 10.30 19.25 -15.14
C GLU A 237 9.94 20.47 -14.32
N LYS A 238 10.75 20.73 -13.26
CA LYS A 238 10.57 21.90 -12.37
C LYS A 238 11.27 23.12 -12.96
#